data_ff84707ee9aaff50c8da6eb7250c43e8
#
_entry.id   ff84707ee9aaff50c8da6eb7250c43e8
#
_cell.length_a   1.000
_cell.length_b   1.000
_cell.length_c   1.000
_cell.angle_alpha   90.00
_cell.angle_beta   90.00
_cell.angle_gamma   90.00
#
_symmetry.space_group_name_H-M   'P 1'
#
loop_
_entity.id
_entity.type
_entity.pdbx_description
1 polymer ?
#
loop_
_entity_poly.entity_id
_entity_poly.type
_entity_poly.pdbx_seq_one_letter_code
_entity_poly.pdbx_strand_id
1 'polypeptide(L)'
;MITNVGVKFVKLIAIFIFFCSSNIIGQYHNYGKITFERKTNLLKKYKDKSRMMRFITEENKIKIDKFELLFNDTSSVFRPIQQVDEGRMGWLTTKNYYYQYLQENTQFIILGLFGQNVYLKDSLPQRKWKITNSTRNISGYKCRKALYEKNDTTRIYAWYASELTTSIGPEGYCGLPGVILGLATEDGGIVYFAKSIEFTKPEQEDLIPDVGKNKVFTIQKLKYKIEKDYGNTPWGKGMFDDLFRWL
;
A
#
# COMPACT_ATOMS: atom_id res chain seq x y z
N MET A 1 12.13 -68.94 -14.78
CA MET A 1 11.25 -68.07 -15.59
C MET A 1 10.59 -66.99 -14.70
N ILE A 2 11.33 -66.37 -13.79
CA ILE A 2 10.82 -65.41 -12.76
C ILE A 2 11.51 -64.01 -12.81
N THR A 3 12.35 -63.76 -13.79
CA THR A 3 13.21 -62.54 -13.77
C THR A 3 12.73 -61.36 -14.65
N ASN A 4 11.71 -61.57 -15.51
CA ASN A 4 11.35 -60.52 -16.47
C ASN A 4 10.17 -59.60 -16.03
N VAL A 5 9.36 -59.99 -15.06
CA VAL A 5 8.21 -59.21 -14.60
C VAL A 5 8.67 -58.17 -13.58
N GLY A 6 9.63 -58.51 -12.68
CA GLY A 6 10.15 -57.58 -11.68
C GLY A 6 10.88 -56.40 -12.27
N VAL A 7 11.70 -56.61 -13.33
CA VAL A 7 12.46 -55.52 -13.99
C VAL A 7 11.56 -54.55 -14.74
N LYS A 8 10.45 -55.02 -15.32
CA LYS A 8 9.47 -54.12 -15.97
C LYS A 8 8.72 -53.26 -14.95
N PHE A 9 8.37 -53.82 -13.78
CA PHE A 9 7.70 -53.07 -12.70
C PHE A 9 8.61 -52.00 -12.08
N VAL A 10 9.86 -52.29 -11.84
CA VAL A 10 10.85 -51.32 -11.31
C VAL A 10 11.11 -50.20 -12.32
N LYS A 11 11.18 -50.49 -13.61
CA LYS A 11 11.34 -49.47 -14.66
C LYS A 11 10.08 -48.56 -14.75
N LEU A 12 8.87 -49.11 -14.59
CA LEU A 12 7.62 -48.32 -14.61
C LEU A 12 7.52 -47.39 -13.37
N ILE A 13 7.90 -47.89 -12.21
CA ILE A 13 7.95 -47.08 -10.97
C ILE A 13 9.00 -45.98 -11.08
N ALA A 14 10.18 -46.24 -11.64
CA ALA A 14 11.24 -45.26 -11.84
C ALA A 14 10.82 -44.16 -12.83
N ILE A 15 10.07 -44.48 -13.89
CA ILE A 15 9.52 -43.50 -14.83
C ILE A 15 8.43 -42.67 -14.16
N PHE A 16 7.61 -43.25 -13.29
CA PHE A 16 6.55 -42.51 -12.58
C PHE A 16 7.11 -41.54 -11.53
N ILE A 17 8.21 -41.92 -10.86
CA ILE A 17 8.91 -41.03 -9.90
C ILE A 17 9.60 -39.87 -10.61
N PHE A 18 10.14 -40.11 -11.83
CA PHE A 18 10.77 -39.05 -12.62
C PHE A 18 9.77 -38.05 -13.20
N PHE A 19 8.49 -38.42 -13.44
CA PHE A 19 7.43 -37.53 -13.90
C PHE A 19 6.78 -36.73 -12.75
N CYS A 20 6.90 -37.19 -11.48
CA CYS A 20 6.38 -36.45 -10.31
C CYS A 20 7.34 -35.40 -9.75
N SER A 21 8.56 -35.30 -10.25
CA SER A 21 9.47 -34.19 -9.94
C SER A 21 9.27 -32.99 -10.89
N SER A 22 8.03 -32.62 -11.18
CA SER A 22 7.76 -31.28 -11.65
C SER A 22 8.17 -30.33 -10.52
N ASN A 23 9.37 -29.77 -10.67
CA ASN A 23 9.80 -28.65 -9.85
C ASN A 23 8.73 -27.59 -9.92
N ILE A 24 7.91 -27.46 -8.87
CA ILE A 24 7.15 -26.26 -8.62
C ILE A 24 8.19 -25.19 -8.29
N ILE A 25 8.81 -24.64 -9.32
CA ILE A 25 9.59 -23.41 -9.23
C ILE A 25 8.53 -22.36 -8.93
N GLY A 26 8.33 -22.06 -7.68
CA GLY A 26 7.55 -20.91 -7.27
C GLY A 26 8.17 -19.70 -7.97
N GLN A 27 7.48 -19.14 -8.95
CA GLN A 27 7.92 -17.90 -9.60
C GLN A 27 7.82 -16.80 -8.54
N TYR A 28 8.96 -16.46 -7.95
CA TYR A 28 9.06 -15.29 -7.08
C TYR A 28 9.14 -14.04 -7.97
N HIS A 29 8.07 -13.29 -7.96
CA HIS A 29 8.02 -12.02 -8.68
C HIS A 29 8.50 -10.89 -7.77
N ASN A 30 9.60 -10.26 -8.14
CA ASN A 30 10.18 -9.11 -7.44
C ASN A 30 9.94 -7.78 -8.17
N TYR A 31 9.08 -7.77 -9.18
CA TYR A 31 8.65 -6.57 -9.89
C TYR A 31 7.18 -6.71 -10.32
N GLY A 32 6.55 -5.58 -10.55
CA GLY A 32 5.18 -5.57 -11.07
C GLY A 32 4.47 -4.24 -10.90
N LYS A 33 3.20 -4.30 -11.30
CA LYS A 33 2.21 -3.24 -11.14
C LYS A 33 1.00 -3.80 -10.42
N ILE A 34 0.56 -3.13 -9.37
CA ILE A 34 -0.65 -3.50 -8.62
C ILE A 34 -1.60 -2.32 -8.64
N THR A 35 -2.83 -2.54 -9.10
CA THR A 35 -3.89 -1.52 -9.03
C THR A 35 -4.66 -1.68 -7.74
N PHE A 36 -4.86 -0.58 -7.02
CA PHE A 36 -5.62 -0.52 -5.77
C PHE A 36 -6.88 0.33 -5.92
N GLU A 37 -7.93 -0.06 -5.21
CA GLU A 37 -9.04 0.82 -4.87
C GLU A 37 -8.94 1.22 -3.40
N ARG A 38 -9.03 2.53 -3.14
CA ARG A 38 -9.25 3.09 -1.82
C ARG A 38 -10.72 3.43 -1.66
N LYS A 39 -11.38 2.83 -0.68
CA LYS A 39 -12.71 3.22 -0.23
C LYS A 39 -12.58 4.09 1.01
N THR A 40 -13.08 5.32 0.94
CA THR A 40 -13.14 6.26 2.06
C THR A 40 -14.59 6.47 2.46
N ASN A 41 -14.91 6.17 3.72
CA ASN A 41 -16.22 6.52 4.29
C ASN A 41 -16.17 7.97 4.74
N LEU A 42 -16.81 8.85 3.97
CA LEU A 42 -16.79 10.29 4.20
C LEU A 42 -17.56 10.69 5.48
N LEU A 43 -18.61 9.95 5.84
CA LEU A 43 -19.34 10.20 7.09
C LEU A 43 -18.43 9.99 8.30
N LYS A 44 -17.64 8.91 8.30
CA LYS A 44 -16.64 8.63 9.36
C LYS A 44 -15.52 9.67 9.35
N LYS A 45 -15.01 10.01 8.17
CA LYS A 45 -13.91 10.96 8.01
C LYS A 45 -14.29 12.37 8.51
N TYR A 46 -15.51 12.80 8.27
CA TYR A 46 -15.96 14.17 8.54
C TYR A 46 -16.98 14.28 9.68
N LYS A 47 -17.16 13.21 10.51
CA LYS A 47 -18.15 13.16 11.60
C LYS A 47 -18.13 14.40 12.53
N ASP A 48 -16.93 14.96 12.77
CA ASP A 48 -16.72 16.10 13.66
C ASP A 48 -16.61 17.44 12.91
N LYS A 49 -16.89 17.46 11.59
CA LYS A 49 -16.77 18.63 10.71
C LYS A 49 -18.14 18.98 10.12
N SER A 50 -19.00 19.62 10.92
CA SER A 50 -20.41 19.92 10.57
C SER A 50 -20.58 20.63 9.22
N ARG A 51 -19.65 21.51 8.83
CA ARG A 51 -19.67 22.18 7.53
C ARG A 51 -19.54 21.21 6.36
N MET A 52 -18.70 20.16 6.51
CA MET A 52 -18.48 19.15 5.48
C MET A 52 -19.64 18.16 5.39
N MET A 53 -20.25 17.83 6.53
CA MET A 53 -21.38 16.90 6.60
C MET A 53 -22.60 17.35 5.76
N ARG A 54 -22.75 18.66 5.49
CA ARG A 54 -23.84 19.16 4.64
C ARG A 54 -23.79 18.67 3.19
N PHE A 55 -22.60 18.27 2.71
CA PHE A 55 -22.39 17.81 1.33
C PHE A 55 -22.37 16.29 1.23
N ILE A 56 -22.42 15.58 2.37
CA ILE A 56 -22.28 14.11 2.41
C ILE A 56 -23.67 13.54 2.73
N THR A 57 -24.17 12.71 1.81
CA THR A 57 -25.45 11.98 1.91
C THR A 57 -25.18 10.48 2.00
N GLU A 58 -26.21 9.69 2.29
CA GLU A 58 -26.11 8.22 2.26
C GLU A 58 -25.66 7.68 0.89
N GLU A 59 -26.01 8.37 -0.21
CA GLU A 59 -25.69 7.97 -1.58
C GLU A 59 -24.22 8.22 -1.93
N ASN A 60 -23.60 9.30 -1.41
CA ASN A 60 -22.23 9.69 -1.72
C ASN A 60 -21.24 9.46 -0.58
N LYS A 61 -21.65 8.79 0.51
CA LYS A 61 -20.82 8.56 1.70
C LYS A 61 -19.57 7.74 1.45
N ILE A 62 -19.53 6.94 0.38
CA ILE A 62 -18.37 6.15 0.01
C ILE A 62 -17.71 6.74 -1.22
N LYS A 63 -16.51 7.28 -1.04
CA LYS A 63 -15.66 7.71 -2.16
C LYS A 63 -14.67 6.63 -2.52
N ILE A 64 -14.56 6.35 -3.83
CA ILE A 64 -13.60 5.40 -4.37
C ILE A 64 -12.54 6.17 -5.15
N ASP A 65 -11.28 5.99 -4.78
CA ASP A 65 -10.12 6.50 -5.52
C ASP A 65 -9.27 5.32 -6.00
N LYS A 66 -8.62 5.47 -7.15
CA LYS A 66 -7.75 4.43 -7.72
C LYS A 66 -6.29 4.85 -7.59
N PHE A 67 -5.46 3.85 -7.27
CA PHE A 67 -4.01 4.01 -7.13
C PHE A 67 -3.31 2.86 -7.84
N GLU A 68 -2.05 3.08 -8.17
CA GLU A 68 -1.15 2.03 -8.62
C GLU A 68 0.09 1.97 -7.73
N LEU A 69 0.61 0.77 -7.56
CA LEU A 69 1.89 0.48 -6.95
C LEU A 69 2.77 -0.17 -8.02
N LEU A 70 3.76 0.57 -8.49
CA LEU A 70 4.81 0.06 -9.37
C LEU A 70 6.02 -0.31 -8.52
N PHE A 71 6.66 -1.43 -8.80
CA PHE A 71 7.80 -1.86 -8.00
C PHE A 71 8.76 -2.77 -8.75
N ASN A 72 9.99 -2.77 -8.29
CA ASN A 72 11.00 -3.77 -8.56
C ASN A 72 11.65 -4.23 -7.24
N ASP A 73 12.75 -4.94 -7.30
CA ASP A 73 13.49 -5.47 -6.13
C ASP A 73 14.12 -4.39 -5.24
N THR A 74 14.33 -3.17 -5.75
CA THR A 74 15.04 -2.09 -5.05
C THR A 74 14.18 -0.90 -4.72
N SER A 75 13.11 -0.65 -5.51
CA SER A 75 12.35 0.59 -5.46
C SER A 75 10.87 0.36 -5.71
N SER A 76 10.03 1.27 -5.19
CA SER A 76 8.61 1.30 -5.52
C SER A 76 8.06 2.71 -5.54
N VAL A 77 6.95 2.90 -6.26
CA VAL A 77 6.10 4.08 -6.18
C VAL A 77 4.65 3.69 -6.01
N PHE A 78 4.02 4.22 -4.98
CA PHE A 78 2.57 4.21 -4.82
C PHE A 78 2.03 5.58 -5.17
N ARG A 79 1.15 5.66 -6.19
CA ARG A 79 0.65 6.93 -6.72
C ARG A 79 -0.81 6.84 -7.17
N PRO A 80 -1.56 7.97 -7.18
CA PRO A 80 -2.92 7.99 -7.71
C PRO A 80 -2.90 7.75 -9.22
N ILE A 81 -3.89 6.97 -9.70
CA ILE A 81 -4.22 6.90 -11.12
C ILE A 81 -5.13 8.09 -11.42
N GLN A 82 -4.75 8.89 -12.41
CA GLN A 82 -5.58 10.01 -12.84
C GLN A 82 -6.91 9.50 -13.36
N GLN A 83 -8.00 9.95 -12.77
CA GLN A 83 -9.36 9.62 -13.20
C GLN A 83 -9.88 10.76 -14.08
N VAL A 84 -10.50 10.42 -15.20
CA VAL A 84 -11.05 11.40 -16.15
C VAL A 84 -12.17 12.23 -15.52
N ASP A 85 -12.91 11.66 -14.57
CA ASP A 85 -13.96 12.35 -13.82
C ASP A 85 -13.80 12.08 -12.32
N GLU A 86 -13.19 13.02 -11.61
CA GLU A 86 -13.13 12.97 -10.15
C GLU A 86 -14.40 13.49 -9.48
N GLY A 87 -15.32 14.00 -10.27
CA GLY A 87 -16.56 14.61 -9.82
C GLY A 87 -16.34 15.82 -8.90
N ARG A 88 -17.44 16.43 -8.44
CA ARG A 88 -17.41 17.58 -7.53
C ARG A 88 -16.79 17.29 -6.16
N MET A 89 -16.55 16.02 -5.83
CA MET A 89 -16.08 15.56 -4.52
C MET A 89 -14.59 15.13 -4.53
N GLY A 90 -13.85 15.39 -5.63
CA GLY A 90 -12.43 15.00 -5.78
C GLY A 90 -11.52 15.50 -4.65
N TRP A 91 -11.77 16.70 -4.17
CA TRP A 91 -11.02 17.38 -3.11
C TRP A 91 -11.23 16.82 -1.69
N LEU A 92 -12.26 15.97 -1.47
CA LEU A 92 -12.54 15.39 -0.14
C LEU A 92 -11.52 14.34 0.30
N THR A 93 -10.70 13.83 -0.61
CA THR A 93 -9.69 12.85 -0.29
C THR A 93 -8.33 13.29 -0.83
N THR A 94 -7.31 13.23 0.02
CA THR A 94 -5.93 13.52 -0.38
C THR A 94 -5.37 12.38 -1.23
N LYS A 95 -4.54 12.71 -2.19
CA LYS A 95 -3.88 11.76 -3.09
C LYS A 95 -2.39 12.09 -3.10
N ASN A 96 -1.62 11.28 -2.42
CA ASN A 96 -0.20 11.48 -2.24
C ASN A 96 0.60 10.46 -3.04
N TYR A 97 1.89 10.73 -3.27
CA TYR A 97 2.84 9.83 -3.91
C TYR A 97 3.85 9.39 -2.86
N TYR A 98 4.16 8.09 -2.83
CA TYR A 98 5.15 7.50 -1.94
C TYR A 98 6.16 6.71 -2.77
N TYR A 99 7.38 7.21 -2.86
CA TYR A 99 8.52 6.53 -3.45
C TYR A 99 9.34 5.89 -2.34
N GLN A 100 9.70 4.63 -2.48
CA GLN A 100 10.51 3.91 -1.50
C GLN A 100 11.76 3.34 -2.19
N TYR A 101 12.91 3.54 -1.57
CA TYR A 101 14.21 3.01 -1.97
C TYR A 101 14.67 2.04 -0.90
N LEU A 102 14.44 0.75 -1.14
CA LEU A 102 14.55 -0.28 -0.12
C LEU A 102 15.99 -0.52 0.34
N GLN A 103 16.94 -0.52 -0.61
CA GLN A 103 18.37 -0.69 -0.30
C GLN A 103 18.96 0.51 0.45
N GLU A 104 18.51 1.71 0.11
CA GLU A 104 18.94 2.94 0.77
C GLU A 104 18.22 3.20 2.10
N ASN A 105 17.18 2.41 2.40
CA ASN A 105 16.31 2.62 3.55
C ASN A 105 15.72 4.05 3.62
N THR A 106 15.37 4.61 2.44
CA THR A 106 14.84 5.98 2.33
C THR A 106 13.49 6.00 1.59
N GLN A 107 12.74 7.06 1.82
CA GLN A 107 11.49 7.34 1.12
C GLN A 107 11.45 8.80 0.68
N PHE A 108 10.73 9.04 -0.44
CA PHE A 108 10.39 10.35 -0.91
C PHE A 108 8.87 10.45 -1.06
N ILE A 109 8.27 11.53 -0.55
CA ILE A 109 6.81 11.66 -0.50
C ILE A 109 6.43 13.00 -1.12
N ILE A 110 5.41 13.00 -1.98
CA ILE A 110 4.79 14.20 -2.50
C ILE A 110 3.40 14.29 -1.89
N LEU A 111 3.20 15.29 -1.03
CA LEU A 111 1.93 15.55 -0.36
C LEU A 111 1.19 16.68 -1.06
N GLY A 112 -0.09 16.48 -1.38
CA GLY A 112 -1.00 17.55 -1.74
C GLY A 112 -1.46 18.34 -0.51
N LEU A 113 -1.03 19.60 -0.39
CA LEU A 113 -1.38 20.48 0.73
C LEU A 113 -1.79 21.85 0.21
N PHE A 114 -3.03 22.28 0.51
CA PHE A 114 -3.58 23.58 0.06
C PHE A 114 -3.48 23.84 -1.45
N GLY A 115 -3.65 22.80 -2.28
CA GLY A 115 -3.53 22.89 -3.74
C GLY A 115 -2.11 22.97 -4.26
N GLN A 116 -1.10 22.79 -3.40
CA GLN A 116 0.31 22.74 -3.75
C GLN A 116 0.95 21.41 -3.37
N ASN A 117 2.01 21.02 -4.06
CA ASN A 117 2.80 19.87 -3.71
C ASN A 117 3.88 20.24 -2.69
N VAL A 118 3.98 19.47 -1.62
CA VAL A 118 5.05 19.54 -0.62
C VAL A 118 5.89 18.27 -0.73
N TYR A 119 7.20 18.45 -0.84
CA TYR A 119 8.16 17.40 -1.10
C TYR A 119 8.89 17.02 0.18
N LEU A 120 8.87 15.71 0.52
CA LEU A 120 9.49 15.20 1.73
C LEU A 120 10.50 14.11 1.39
N LYS A 121 11.63 14.09 2.09
CA LYS A 121 12.57 12.97 2.07
C LYS A 121 12.91 12.58 3.52
N ASP A 122 12.83 11.28 3.79
CA ASP A 122 13.09 10.75 5.13
C ASP A 122 13.53 9.27 5.04
N SER A 123 13.90 8.66 6.17
CA SER A 123 14.13 7.24 6.26
C SER A 123 12.81 6.46 6.14
N LEU A 124 12.87 5.19 5.73
CA LEU A 124 11.72 4.29 5.78
C LEU A 124 11.30 4.07 7.24
N PRO A 125 10.00 4.23 7.55
CA PRO A 125 9.53 4.07 8.91
C PRO A 125 9.60 2.61 9.37
N GLN A 126 10.21 2.40 10.53
CA GLN A 126 10.27 1.09 11.19
C GLN A 126 8.97 0.83 11.94
N ARG A 127 8.10 -0.03 11.41
CA ARG A 127 6.80 -0.37 12.02
C ARG A 127 6.87 -1.74 12.70
N LYS A 128 6.47 -1.78 13.99
CA LYS A 128 6.38 -3.04 14.75
C LYS A 128 5.05 -3.72 14.44
N TRP A 129 5.06 -4.66 13.50
CA TRP A 129 3.89 -5.42 13.13
C TRP A 129 3.63 -6.61 14.06
N LYS A 130 2.36 -6.80 14.46
CA LYS A 130 1.87 -8.02 15.12
C LYS A 130 1.20 -8.88 14.06
N ILE A 131 1.86 -9.94 13.62
CA ILE A 131 1.32 -10.88 12.61
C ILE A 131 0.33 -11.82 13.31
N THR A 132 -0.84 -12.03 12.69
CA THR A 132 -1.90 -12.91 13.21
C THR A 132 -2.05 -14.17 12.36
N ASN A 133 -2.88 -15.12 12.83
CA ASN A 133 -3.21 -16.33 12.08
C ASN A 133 -4.38 -16.14 11.10
N SER A 134 -5.02 -14.97 11.11
CA SER A 134 -6.10 -14.66 10.17
C SER A 134 -5.58 -14.56 8.74
N THR A 135 -6.31 -15.16 7.81
CA THR A 135 -5.99 -15.12 6.38
C THR A 135 -7.17 -14.64 5.56
N ARG A 136 -6.89 -14.11 4.37
CA ARG A 136 -7.87 -13.67 3.38
C ARG A 136 -7.29 -13.83 1.98
N ASN A 137 -8.12 -14.18 1.01
CA ASN A 137 -7.71 -14.11 -0.40
C ASN A 137 -7.95 -12.70 -0.95
N ILE A 138 -6.93 -12.11 -1.57
CA ILE A 138 -6.98 -10.80 -2.24
C ILE A 138 -6.30 -10.96 -3.59
N SER A 139 -7.02 -10.67 -4.66
CA SER A 139 -6.50 -10.77 -6.05
C SER A 139 -5.80 -12.09 -6.37
N GLY A 140 -6.35 -13.21 -5.86
CA GLY A 140 -5.80 -14.55 -6.09
C GLY A 140 -4.72 -15.01 -5.08
N TYR A 141 -4.22 -14.12 -4.20
CA TYR A 141 -3.16 -14.43 -3.24
C TYR A 141 -3.72 -14.68 -1.84
N LYS A 142 -3.16 -15.68 -1.15
CA LYS A 142 -3.44 -15.93 0.27
C LYS A 142 -2.67 -14.95 1.14
N CYS A 143 -3.37 -13.96 1.68
CA CYS A 143 -2.78 -12.92 2.52
C CYS A 143 -2.96 -13.24 4.00
N ARG A 144 -1.92 -13.01 4.81
CA ARG A 144 -1.98 -13.02 6.27
C ARG A 144 -2.26 -11.63 6.80
N LYS A 145 -3.03 -11.56 7.88
CA LYS A 145 -3.33 -10.29 8.56
C LYS A 145 -2.20 -9.92 9.51
N ALA A 146 -1.82 -8.66 9.51
CA ALA A 146 -0.95 -8.03 10.50
C ALA A 146 -1.62 -6.78 11.07
N LEU A 147 -1.25 -6.42 12.28
CA LEU A 147 -1.73 -5.24 13.01
C LEU A 147 -0.55 -4.34 13.34
N TYR A 148 -0.68 -3.05 13.07
CA TYR A 148 0.22 -2.01 13.51
C TYR A 148 -0.52 -1.04 14.42
N GLU A 149 -0.02 -0.87 15.66
CA GLU A 149 -0.52 0.11 16.63
C GLU A 149 0.36 1.36 16.51
N LYS A 150 -0.15 2.38 15.83
CA LYS A 150 0.57 3.64 15.62
C LYS A 150 0.63 4.46 16.91
N ASN A 151 -0.47 4.47 17.66
CA ASN A 151 -0.64 5.08 18.98
C ASN A 151 -1.87 4.44 19.65
N ASP A 152 -2.23 4.91 20.85
CA ASP A 152 -3.34 4.36 21.65
C ASP A 152 -4.72 4.39 20.94
N THR A 153 -4.88 5.26 19.95
CA THR A 153 -6.16 5.48 19.26
C THR A 153 -6.17 5.05 17.79
N THR A 154 -5.00 4.74 17.23
CA THR A 154 -4.89 4.47 15.79
C THR A 154 -4.26 3.11 15.53
N ARG A 155 -5.08 2.18 15.05
CA ARG A 155 -4.64 0.86 14.59
C ARG A 155 -4.85 0.71 13.10
N ILE A 156 -3.86 0.11 12.45
CA ILE A 156 -3.86 -0.17 11.02
C ILE A 156 -3.78 -1.68 10.82
N TYR A 157 -4.69 -2.21 10.04
CA TYR A 157 -4.70 -3.60 9.62
C TYR A 157 -4.10 -3.71 8.22
N ALA A 158 -3.17 -4.64 8.04
CA ALA A 158 -2.60 -4.99 6.76
C ALA A 158 -2.84 -6.45 6.42
N TRP A 159 -3.05 -6.76 5.16
CA TRP A 159 -3.06 -8.13 4.62
C TRP A 159 -1.95 -8.22 3.59
N TYR A 160 -0.95 -9.05 3.84
CA TYR A 160 0.22 -9.20 3.00
C TYR A 160 0.32 -10.60 2.40
N ALA A 161 0.80 -10.68 1.17
CA ALA A 161 1.05 -11.90 0.42
C ALA A 161 2.55 -12.23 0.48
N SER A 162 2.93 -13.32 1.16
CA SER A 162 4.33 -13.74 1.29
C SER A 162 4.91 -14.31 -0.01
N GLU A 163 4.05 -14.68 -0.96
CA GLU A 163 4.46 -15.11 -2.30
C GLU A 163 5.05 -13.97 -3.14
N LEU A 164 4.71 -12.73 -2.83
CA LEU A 164 5.26 -11.51 -3.41
C LEU A 164 6.29 -10.95 -2.42
N THR A 165 7.57 -11.23 -2.64
CA THR A 165 8.61 -11.12 -1.61
C THR A 165 9.02 -9.70 -1.24
N THR A 166 8.68 -8.69 -2.07
CA THR A 166 9.05 -7.30 -1.82
C THR A 166 8.23 -6.69 -0.67
N SER A 167 8.91 -6.09 0.32
CA SER A 167 8.27 -5.50 1.50
C SER A 167 7.75 -4.08 1.25
N ILE A 168 6.63 -3.96 0.56
CA ILE A 168 6.01 -2.70 0.13
C ILE A 168 4.49 -2.74 0.25
N GLY A 169 3.84 -1.58 0.09
CA GLY A 169 2.38 -1.49 0.09
C GLY A 169 1.83 -0.08 -0.10
N PRO A 170 0.52 0.09 0.00
CA PRO A 170 -0.14 1.38 -0.09
C PRO A 170 0.39 2.39 0.93
N GLU A 171 0.38 3.68 0.58
CA GLU A 171 0.75 4.81 1.45
C GLU A 171 2.16 4.66 2.09
N GLY A 172 3.10 4.00 1.40
CA GLY A 172 4.45 3.78 1.91
C GLY A 172 4.54 2.79 3.09
N TYR A 173 3.51 1.97 3.32
CA TYR A 173 3.57 0.92 4.33
C TYR A 173 4.49 -0.21 3.88
N CYS A 174 5.42 -0.60 4.75
CA CYS A 174 6.42 -1.65 4.53
C CYS A 174 6.74 -2.36 5.85
N GLY A 175 7.71 -3.30 5.83
CA GLY A 175 8.19 -4.02 7.01
C GLY A 175 7.47 -5.35 7.27
N LEU A 176 6.59 -5.81 6.37
CA LEU A 176 6.03 -7.17 6.37
C LEU A 176 6.79 -8.06 5.39
N PRO A 177 6.84 -9.38 5.62
CA PRO A 177 7.52 -10.31 4.71
C PRO A 177 6.65 -10.61 3.47
N GLY A 178 6.47 -9.60 2.63
CA GLY A 178 5.69 -9.64 1.40
C GLY A 178 4.92 -8.35 1.10
N VAL A 179 4.33 -8.29 -0.09
CA VAL A 179 3.57 -7.13 -0.55
C VAL A 179 2.24 -7.02 0.22
N ILE A 180 1.93 -5.82 0.70
CA ILE A 180 0.65 -5.50 1.34
C ILE A 180 -0.39 -5.30 0.24
N LEU A 181 -1.34 -6.24 0.11
CA LEU A 181 -2.44 -6.21 -0.84
C LEU A 181 -3.74 -5.63 -0.27
N GLY A 182 -3.80 -5.47 1.04
CA GLY A 182 -4.91 -4.80 1.74
C GLY A 182 -4.39 -3.98 2.91
N LEU A 183 -4.96 -2.79 3.09
CA LEU A 183 -4.63 -1.90 4.21
C LEU A 183 -5.91 -1.20 4.68
N ALA A 184 -6.14 -1.14 5.99
CA ALA A 184 -7.35 -0.52 6.52
C ALA A 184 -7.11 0.13 7.89
N THR A 185 -7.81 1.23 8.15
CA THR A 185 -7.99 1.75 9.51
C THR A 185 -8.91 0.82 10.31
N GLU A 186 -8.73 0.74 11.63
CA GLU A 186 -9.51 -0.13 12.52
C GLU A 186 -11.01 0.10 12.41
N ASP A 187 -11.41 1.36 12.30
CA ASP A 187 -12.81 1.76 12.15
C ASP A 187 -13.40 1.44 10.76
N GLY A 188 -12.57 0.97 9.82
CA GLY A 188 -12.96 0.76 8.42
C GLY A 188 -13.32 2.05 7.67
N GLY A 189 -12.89 3.21 8.19
CA GLY A 189 -13.12 4.51 7.55
C GLY A 189 -12.34 4.68 6.24
N ILE A 190 -11.15 4.07 6.16
CA ILE A 190 -10.34 4.03 4.95
C ILE A 190 -9.86 2.60 4.73
N VAL A 191 -10.10 2.09 3.53
CA VAL A 191 -9.75 0.71 3.17
C VAL A 191 -9.16 0.67 1.77
N TYR A 192 -7.99 0.07 1.63
CA TYR A 192 -7.32 -0.23 0.36
C TYR A 192 -7.40 -1.72 0.09
N PHE A 193 -7.72 -2.09 -1.17
CA PHE A 193 -7.59 -3.46 -1.65
C PHE A 193 -7.01 -3.47 -3.06
N ALA A 194 -6.07 -4.38 -3.29
CA ALA A 194 -5.58 -4.70 -4.61
C ALA A 194 -6.73 -5.26 -5.46
N LYS A 195 -6.81 -4.83 -6.72
CA LYS A 195 -7.81 -5.24 -7.71
C LYS A 195 -7.21 -6.09 -8.83
N SER A 196 -6.01 -5.71 -9.28
CA SER A 196 -5.24 -6.47 -10.26
C SER A 196 -3.76 -6.45 -9.91
N ILE A 197 -3.07 -7.49 -10.32
CA ILE A 197 -1.61 -7.64 -10.18
C ILE A 197 -1.10 -8.07 -11.57
N GLU A 198 -0.17 -7.29 -12.09
CA GLU A 198 0.46 -7.50 -13.39
C GLU A 198 1.97 -7.54 -13.21
N PHE A 199 2.61 -8.57 -13.76
CA PHE A 199 4.07 -8.71 -13.67
C PHE A 199 4.76 -8.05 -14.86
N THR A 200 4.53 -6.75 -14.97
CA THR A 200 5.19 -5.89 -15.96
C THR A 200 6.28 -5.10 -15.26
N LYS A 201 7.50 -5.13 -15.80
CA LYS A 201 8.61 -4.35 -15.24
C LYS A 201 8.31 -2.86 -15.43
N PRO A 202 8.35 -2.05 -14.35
CA PRO A 202 8.16 -0.60 -14.48
C PRO A 202 9.36 0.04 -15.18
N GLU A 203 9.12 1.14 -15.87
CA GLU A 203 10.19 1.98 -16.40
C GLU A 203 10.94 2.66 -15.26
N GLN A 204 12.23 2.90 -15.44
CA GLN A 204 13.06 3.49 -14.38
C GLN A 204 12.60 4.90 -14.00
N GLU A 205 12.14 5.66 -14.99
CA GLU A 205 11.63 7.02 -14.83
C GLU A 205 10.39 7.07 -13.93
N ASP A 206 9.54 6.05 -13.97
CA ASP A 206 8.35 5.95 -13.11
C ASP A 206 8.70 5.87 -11.62
N LEU A 207 9.87 5.32 -11.29
CA LEU A 207 10.32 5.09 -9.91
C LEU A 207 11.11 6.29 -9.33
N ILE A 208 11.27 7.36 -10.09
CA ILE A 208 12.00 8.56 -9.69
C ILE A 208 11.03 9.73 -9.55
N PRO A 209 10.99 10.44 -8.39
CA PRO A 209 10.13 11.60 -8.21
C PRO A 209 10.62 12.79 -9.02
N ASP A 210 9.72 13.47 -9.72
CA ASP A 210 10.01 14.79 -10.30
C ASP A 210 9.94 15.85 -9.19
N VAL A 211 11.11 16.33 -8.79
CA VAL A 211 11.26 17.33 -7.72
C VAL A 211 11.46 18.74 -8.30
N GLY A 212 12.02 18.85 -9.51
CA GLY A 212 12.39 20.12 -10.11
C GLY A 212 13.28 20.95 -9.17
N LYS A 213 12.96 22.24 -9.02
CA LYS A 213 13.65 23.17 -8.11
C LYS A 213 12.97 23.32 -6.75
N ASN A 214 12.03 22.42 -6.39
CA ASN A 214 11.24 22.53 -5.19
C ASN A 214 12.06 22.21 -3.92
N LYS A 215 11.71 22.89 -2.83
CA LYS A 215 12.33 22.64 -1.53
C LYS A 215 11.85 21.32 -0.95
N VAL A 216 12.79 20.48 -0.50
CA VAL A 216 12.52 19.20 0.16
C VAL A 216 12.66 19.37 1.67
N PHE A 217 11.68 18.85 2.40
CA PHE A 217 11.64 18.88 3.87
C PHE A 217 11.79 17.46 4.43
N THR A 218 12.13 17.36 5.72
CA THR A 218 11.88 16.15 6.49
C THR A 218 10.46 16.17 7.03
N ILE A 219 9.89 15.00 7.34
CA ILE A 219 8.56 14.88 7.97
C ILE A 219 8.51 15.70 9.26
N GLN A 220 9.56 15.64 10.07
CA GLN A 220 9.63 16.38 11.33
C GLN A 220 9.61 17.89 11.13
N LYS A 221 10.37 18.41 10.15
CA LYS A 221 10.37 19.84 9.82
C LYS A 221 9.00 20.32 9.33
N LEU A 222 8.33 19.50 8.51
CA LEU A 222 6.98 19.83 8.04
C LEU A 222 6.00 19.84 9.21
N LYS A 223 6.05 18.83 10.10
CA LYS A 223 5.20 18.76 11.31
C LYS A 223 5.35 20.02 12.15
N TYR A 224 6.58 20.36 12.50
CA TYR A 224 6.88 21.57 13.29
C TYR A 224 6.32 22.84 12.63
N LYS A 225 6.51 22.99 11.30
CA LYS A 225 6.02 24.16 10.58
C LYS A 225 4.50 24.26 10.61
N ILE A 226 3.79 23.17 10.33
CA ILE A 226 2.33 23.14 10.32
C ILE A 226 1.78 23.38 11.73
N GLU A 227 2.36 22.78 12.74
CA GLU A 227 1.96 22.97 14.15
C GLU A 227 2.16 24.43 14.59
N LYS A 228 3.28 25.03 14.25
CA LYS A 228 3.55 26.44 14.53
C LYS A 228 2.58 27.38 13.82
N ASP A 229 2.32 27.15 12.52
CA ASP A 229 1.55 28.08 11.70
C ASP A 229 0.02 27.91 11.91
N TYR A 230 -0.44 26.68 12.23
CA TYR A 230 -1.86 26.32 12.23
C TYR A 230 -2.33 25.58 13.51
N GLY A 231 -1.45 25.18 14.42
CA GLY A 231 -1.81 24.37 15.58
C GLY A 231 -2.87 24.99 16.50
N ASN A 232 -2.88 26.32 16.60
CA ASN A 232 -3.85 27.07 17.40
C ASN A 232 -5.14 27.44 16.65
N THR A 233 -5.29 27.01 15.39
CA THR A 233 -6.53 27.25 14.63
C THR A 233 -7.57 26.17 14.93
N PRO A 234 -8.88 26.47 14.90
CA PRO A 234 -9.95 25.48 15.18
C PRO A 234 -9.93 24.25 14.29
N TRP A 235 -9.32 24.35 13.11
CA TRP A 235 -9.24 23.28 12.11
C TRP A 235 -7.84 22.65 12.00
N GLY A 236 -6.82 23.25 12.63
CA GLY A 236 -5.42 22.85 12.48
C GLY A 236 -5.15 21.45 12.98
N LYS A 237 -5.67 21.09 14.17
CA LYS A 237 -5.52 19.74 14.74
C LYS A 237 -6.09 18.65 13.82
N GLY A 238 -7.30 18.84 13.32
CA GLY A 238 -7.92 17.87 12.43
C GLY A 238 -7.23 17.77 11.07
N MET A 239 -6.67 18.87 10.57
CA MET A 239 -5.83 18.83 9.37
C MET A 239 -4.53 18.08 9.61
N PHE A 240 -3.88 18.32 10.74
CA PHE A 240 -2.66 17.64 11.15
C PHE A 240 -2.86 16.12 11.25
N ASP A 241 -3.94 15.68 11.91
CA ASP A 241 -4.28 14.27 12.04
C ASP A 241 -4.55 13.60 10.67
N ASP A 242 -5.26 14.28 9.78
CA ASP A 242 -5.53 13.77 8.42
C ASP A 242 -4.26 13.67 7.56
N LEU A 243 -3.40 14.71 7.61
CA LEU A 243 -2.19 14.78 6.79
C LEU A 243 -1.15 13.74 7.22
N PHE A 244 -0.97 13.57 8.52
CA PHE A 244 0.04 12.67 9.09
C PHE A 244 -0.51 11.30 9.49
N ARG A 245 -1.75 10.98 9.10
CA ARG A 245 -2.36 9.66 9.40
C ARG A 245 -1.52 8.49 8.90
N TRP A 246 -0.98 8.61 7.70
CA TRP A 246 -0.22 7.55 7.03
C TRP A 246 1.30 7.67 7.18
N LEU A 247 1.82 8.77 7.73
CA LEU A 247 3.24 9.07 7.92
C LEU A 247 3.80 8.63 9.27
#